data_fccc9a632c79962343f47254d7f86784
#
_entry.id   fccc9a632c79962343f47254d7f86784
#
_cell.length_a   1.000
_cell.length_b   1.000
_cell.length_c   1.000
_cell.angle_alpha   90.00
_cell.angle_beta   90.00
_cell.angle_gamma   90.00
#
_symmetry.space_group_name_H-M   'P 1'
#
loop_
_entity.id
_entity.type
_entity.pdbx_description
1 polymer ?
#
loop_
_entity_poly.entity_id
_entity_poly.type
_entity_poly.pdbx_seq_one_letter_code
_entity_poly.pdbx_strand_id
1 'polypeptide(L)'
;MAKDKTGQQGTLDGVVVIEENPADLVRVEKSLHSVGFFASTANKEISRSVVQVIRRPDGQRIHAKAVIEGIPSLGLPTTADRDKYMAFMKIALDQRDDQGQLANPVRFAGADLIKLLRLCKGGFHYDEINDWCKRMVATTILSESSIFLADRRQYASDTFHVFDRVVLFGEELNDGRRSDYYEVFLSHWQLTNFNQGYLLPLDFNAYLRLHRDIAKALFGHLSIWFYASKGMPVEKKYQDLCQLLHIRAYPHLSKARAVLQPSMEELVHIGYLSSWDLIRTTRGSDFKLVLSPGNRLLSLPNFHAVVNPEARAALEASLPKWVPELVARGVTERKARQLALDIPDTQPVFKQLEYVDHLIRSDQKGKWHNPAGLYIWAIENNIGLPQHFDSSAGASAKGIPEADSYTARLEYDCYCDQQVTAKQEELYPGERLEEALGAKLKQIRREQPDLFGRLSSIGRRNLAESMLRAEVREGLSLPGFEQWQKQNPQRSIF
;
A
#
# COMPACT_ATOMS: atom_id res chain seq x y z
N MET A 1 8.62 -39.68 19.67
CA MET A 1 7.98 -38.64 20.51
C MET A 1 8.26 -37.29 19.86
N ALA A 2 7.37 -36.86 18.99
CA ALA A 2 7.42 -35.55 18.34
C ALA A 2 6.79 -34.53 19.30
N LYS A 3 7.54 -33.48 19.64
CA LYS A 3 6.99 -32.34 20.38
C LYS A 3 6.48 -31.31 19.37
N ASP A 4 5.16 -31.22 19.32
CA ASP A 4 4.43 -30.10 18.73
C ASP A 4 4.92 -28.76 19.36
N LYS A 5 5.47 -27.90 18.55
CA LYS A 5 5.67 -26.49 18.89
C LYS A 5 4.52 -25.68 18.28
N THR A 6 3.38 -25.68 18.94
CA THR A 6 2.36 -24.65 18.73
C THR A 6 2.93 -23.31 19.21
N GLY A 7 3.26 -22.44 18.27
CA GLY A 7 3.66 -21.07 18.56
C GLY A 7 2.49 -20.31 19.20
N GLN A 8 2.67 -19.90 20.46
CA GLN A 8 1.76 -18.98 21.11
C GLN A 8 1.83 -17.62 20.41
N GLN A 9 0.76 -17.24 19.72
CA GLN A 9 0.54 -15.87 19.23
C GLN A 9 0.37 -14.94 20.44
N GLY A 10 1.40 -14.15 20.74
CA GLY A 10 1.33 -13.13 21.76
C GLY A 10 0.60 -11.89 21.23
N THR A 11 -0.55 -11.58 21.79
CA THR A 11 -1.22 -10.29 21.59
C THR A 11 -0.60 -9.26 22.53
N LEU A 12 0.13 -8.30 22.01
CA LEU A 12 0.59 -7.12 22.73
C LEU A 12 -0.42 -5.98 22.48
N ASP A 13 -1.18 -5.63 23.51
CA ASP A 13 -2.06 -4.43 23.59
C ASP A 13 -2.88 -4.15 22.31
N GLY A 14 -3.49 -5.21 21.76
CA GLY A 14 -4.33 -5.14 20.58
C GLY A 14 -3.58 -5.07 19.23
N VAL A 15 -2.27 -5.28 19.21
CA VAL A 15 -1.50 -5.44 17.97
C VAL A 15 -1.16 -6.90 17.76
N VAL A 16 -1.64 -7.47 16.67
CA VAL A 16 -1.27 -8.83 16.25
C VAL A 16 0.04 -8.73 15.47
N VAL A 17 1.06 -9.45 15.91
CA VAL A 17 2.26 -9.66 15.10
C VAL A 17 1.88 -10.64 13.99
N ILE A 18 1.80 -10.15 12.76
CA ILE A 18 1.44 -10.94 11.60
C ILE A 18 2.71 -11.27 10.82
N GLU A 19 2.89 -12.56 10.58
CA GLU A 19 3.89 -13.04 9.65
C GLU A 19 3.60 -12.54 8.23
N GLU A 20 4.68 -12.14 7.57
CA GLU A 20 4.86 -11.75 6.18
C GLU A 20 3.76 -11.04 5.40
N ASN A 21 4.20 -9.98 4.92
CA ASN A 21 3.72 -8.77 4.29
C ASN A 21 3.15 -8.96 2.87
N PRO A 22 1.90 -8.64 2.58
CA PRO A 22 1.54 -8.25 1.23
C PRO A 22 2.31 -6.98 0.85
N ALA A 23 2.81 -6.91 -0.38
CA ALA A 23 3.70 -5.86 -0.89
C ALA A 23 3.21 -4.41 -0.70
N ASP A 24 1.96 -4.21 -0.32
CA ASP A 24 1.29 -2.92 -0.21
C ASP A 24 1.15 -2.39 1.23
N LEU A 25 1.51 -3.18 2.24
CA LEU A 25 1.44 -2.71 3.62
C LEU A 25 2.68 -1.91 4.00
N VAL A 26 2.45 -0.80 4.71
CA VAL A 26 3.46 -0.11 5.49
C VAL A 26 3.18 -0.34 6.97
N ARG A 27 4.22 -0.41 7.78
CA ARG A 27 4.11 -0.55 9.24
C ARG A 27 4.71 0.67 9.90
N VAL A 28 3.90 1.36 10.68
CA VAL A 28 4.28 2.61 11.35
C VAL A 28 4.14 2.46 12.85
N GLU A 29 4.91 3.22 13.61
CA GLU A 29 4.82 3.20 15.06
C GLU A 29 3.44 3.71 15.53
N LYS A 30 2.75 2.92 16.37
CA LYS A 30 1.35 3.13 16.72
C LYS A 30 1.14 4.36 17.60
N SER A 31 2.06 4.66 18.52
CA SER A 31 1.92 5.79 19.45
C SER A 31 1.90 7.13 18.72
N LEU A 32 2.68 7.30 17.64
CA LEU A 32 2.69 8.55 16.86
C LEU A 32 1.32 8.86 16.25
N HIS A 33 0.59 7.83 15.79
CA HIS A 33 -0.77 8.02 15.35
C HIS A 33 -1.70 8.33 16.53
N SER A 34 -1.57 7.60 17.63
CA SER A 34 -2.44 7.78 18.80
C SER A 34 -2.37 9.20 19.36
N VAL A 35 -1.17 9.79 19.45
CA VAL A 35 -0.99 11.18 19.93
C VAL A 35 -1.27 12.23 18.86
N GLY A 36 -1.63 11.82 17.64
CA GLY A 36 -1.86 12.74 16.52
C GLY A 36 -0.62 13.58 16.20
N PHE A 37 0.55 12.98 16.13
CA PHE A 37 1.84 13.67 15.94
C PHE A 37 1.88 14.58 14.70
N PHE A 38 1.19 14.22 13.64
CA PHE A 38 1.09 15.00 12.41
C PHE A 38 -0.21 15.82 12.39
N ALA A 39 -0.13 17.14 12.32
CA ALA A 39 -1.29 18.02 12.16
C ALA A 39 -1.93 17.88 10.78
N SER A 40 -3.26 18.00 10.68
CA SER A 40 -3.96 17.94 9.40
C SER A 40 -3.68 19.13 8.50
N THR A 41 -3.41 20.28 9.10
CA THR A 41 -3.16 21.53 8.37
C THR A 41 -1.92 22.22 8.92
N ALA A 42 -1.15 22.83 8.03
CA ALA A 42 -0.08 23.73 8.43
C ALA A 42 -0.69 24.98 9.08
N ASN A 43 -0.22 25.31 10.27
CA ASN A 43 -0.53 26.57 10.94
C ASN A 43 0.77 27.16 11.52
N LYS A 44 0.66 28.36 12.08
CA LYS A 44 1.81 29.05 12.70
C LYS A 44 2.10 28.60 14.14
N GLU A 45 1.31 27.66 14.65
CA GLU A 45 1.51 27.14 16.01
C GLU A 45 2.76 26.26 16.04
N ILE A 46 3.54 26.44 17.09
CA ILE A 46 4.77 25.68 17.33
C ILE A 46 4.63 24.68 18.48
N SER A 47 3.47 24.69 19.16
CA SER A 47 3.15 23.76 20.24
C SER A 47 1.67 23.42 20.20
N ARG A 48 1.34 22.16 20.50
CA ARG A 48 -0.03 21.70 20.64
C ARG A 48 -0.13 20.61 21.70
N SER A 49 -1.28 20.53 22.35
CA SER A 49 -1.56 19.52 23.36
C SER A 49 -2.70 18.63 22.90
N VAL A 50 -2.53 17.32 23.05
CA VAL A 50 -3.57 16.31 22.80
C VAL A 50 -3.80 15.53 24.08
N VAL A 51 -5.03 15.47 24.54
CA VAL A 51 -5.44 14.65 25.69
C VAL A 51 -6.31 13.52 25.19
N GLN A 52 -6.03 12.31 25.62
CA GLN A 52 -6.79 11.12 25.27
C GLN A 52 -7.01 10.23 26.50
N VAL A 53 -8.08 9.45 26.48
CA VAL A 53 -8.35 8.46 27.51
C VAL A 53 -7.86 7.09 27.00
N ILE A 54 -6.84 6.56 27.63
CA ILE A 54 -6.30 5.24 27.34
C ILE A 54 -6.89 4.25 28.35
N ARG A 55 -7.36 3.10 27.85
CA ARG A 55 -7.80 2.00 28.69
C ARG A 55 -6.62 1.01 28.82
N ARG A 56 -6.15 0.81 30.06
CA ARG A 56 -5.14 -0.19 30.36
C ARG A 56 -5.70 -1.62 30.27
N PRO A 57 -4.83 -2.64 30.16
CA PRO A 57 -5.25 -4.03 30.16
C PRO A 57 -6.04 -4.45 31.41
N ASP A 58 -5.77 -3.83 32.56
CA ASP A 58 -6.50 -4.01 33.82
C ASP A 58 -7.89 -3.33 33.85
N GLY A 59 -8.29 -2.70 32.74
CA GLY A 59 -9.55 -1.98 32.60
C GLY A 59 -9.54 -0.54 33.14
N GLN A 60 -8.49 -0.11 33.82
CA GLN A 60 -8.34 1.25 34.33
C GLN A 60 -8.25 2.26 33.19
N ARG A 61 -8.92 3.39 33.33
CA ARG A 61 -8.84 4.52 32.38
C ARG A 61 -7.84 5.54 32.92
N ILE A 62 -6.86 5.86 32.11
CA ILE A 62 -5.91 6.94 32.41
C ILE A 62 -6.08 8.08 31.39
N HIS A 63 -5.94 9.30 31.88
CA HIS A 63 -5.83 10.47 31.01
C HIS A 63 -4.37 10.60 30.60
N ALA A 64 -4.10 10.32 29.34
CA ALA A 64 -2.79 10.49 28.75
C ALA A 64 -2.75 11.86 28.04
N LYS A 65 -1.64 12.55 28.16
CA LYS A 65 -1.43 13.83 27.48
C LYS A 65 -0.13 13.81 26.71
N ALA A 66 -0.17 14.32 25.50
CA ALA A 66 1.03 14.59 24.71
C ALA A 66 1.06 16.07 24.37
N VAL A 67 2.21 16.72 24.60
CA VAL A 67 2.49 18.05 24.07
C VAL A 67 3.53 17.90 22.98
N ILE A 68 3.22 18.34 21.77
CA ILE A 68 4.10 18.27 20.61
C ILE A 68 4.62 19.66 20.36
N GLU A 69 5.93 19.83 20.43
CA GLU A 69 6.61 21.11 20.31
C GLU A 69 7.59 21.10 19.15
N GLY A 70 7.47 22.07 18.26
CA GLY A 70 8.38 22.33 17.15
C GLY A 70 9.20 23.58 17.38
N ILE A 71 10.09 23.90 16.46
CA ILE A 71 10.86 25.14 16.47
C ILE A 71 10.21 26.18 15.54
N PRO A 72 10.31 27.50 15.85
CA PRO A 72 9.63 28.55 15.07
C PRO A 72 9.95 28.57 13.59
N SER A 73 11.17 28.19 13.20
CA SER A 73 11.62 28.20 11.80
C SER A 73 11.04 27.07 10.95
N LEU A 74 10.60 25.95 11.56
CA LEU A 74 10.13 24.76 10.85
C LEU A 74 8.65 24.44 11.12
N GLY A 75 8.09 24.93 12.24
CA GLY A 75 6.73 24.61 12.67
C GLY A 75 6.56 23.17 13.13
N LEU A 76 5.30 22.75 13.26
CA LEU A 76 4.93 21.38 13.65
C LEU A 76 4.87 20.45 12.42
N PRO A 77 5.08 19.14 12.61
CA PRO A 77 4.89 18.15 11.55
C PRO A 77 3.43 18.15 11.04
N THR A 78 3.30 18.05 9.72
CA THR A 78 2.01 18.14 9.00
C THR A 78 1.68 16.83 8.28
N THR A 79 0.55 16.81 7.57
CA THR A 79 0.17 15.70 6.69
C THR A 79 1.23 15.43 5.60
N ALA A 80 1.85 16.48 5.03
CA ALA A 80 2.93 16.31 4.05
C ALA A 80 4.17 15.62 4.66
N ASP A 81 4.43 15.84 5.94
CA ASP A 81 5.50 15.14 6.67
C ASP A 81 5.11 13.69 6.98
N ARG A 82 3.83 13.44 7.24
CA ARG A 82 3.29 12.08 7.39
C ARG A 82 3.46 11.28 6.11
N ASP A 83 3.19 11.87 4.95
CA ASP A 83 3.39 11.22 3.65
C ASP A 83 4.84 10.72 3.51
N LYS A 84 5.80 11.59 3.81
CA LYS A 84 7.22 11.27 3.77
C LYS A 84 7.60 10.21 4.82
N TYR A 85 7.04 10.31 6.03
CA TYR A 85 7.26 9.32 7.10
C TYR A 85 6.72 7.93 6.72
N MET A 86 5.54 7.85 6.13
CA MET A 86 4.96 6.59 5.64
C MET A 86 5.84 5.94 4.56
N ALA A 87 6.30 6.71 3.58
CA ALA A 87 7.21 6.24 2.54
C ALA A 87 8.58 5.81 3.11
N PHE A 88 9.12 6.58 4.05
CA PHE A 88 10.35 6.25 4.77
C PHE A 88 10.22 4.93 5.56
N MET A 89 9.11 4.73 6.28
CA MET A 89 8.88 3.49 7.01
C MET A 89 8.75 2.27 6.08
N LYS A 90 8.27 2.46 4.84
CA LYS A 90 8.28 1.40 3.83
C LYS A 90 9.72 1.03 3.42
N ILE A 91 10.58 2.02 3.21
CA ILE A 91 12.01 1.80 2.95
C ILE A 91 12.70 1.11 4.14
N ALA A 92 12.37 1.53 5.37
CA ALA A 92 12.90 0.93 6.58
C ALA A 92 12.54 -0.57 6.71
N LEU A 93 11.31 -0.94 6.32
CA LEU A 93 10.89 -2.35 6.29
C LEU A 93 11.75 -3.22 5.39
N ASP A 94 12.21 -2.67 4.26
CA ASP A 94 13.04 -3.38 3.29
C ASP A 94 14.52 -3.50 3.75
N GLN A 95 14.93 -2.74 4.78
CA GLN A 95 16.29 -2.75 5.34
C GLN A 95 16.44 -3.62 6.60
N ARG A 96 15.39 -4.37 6.96
CA ARG A 96 15.48 -5.34 8.06
C ARG A 96 16.44 -6.47 7.69
N ASP A 97 17.12 -6.98 8.70
CA ASP A 97 17.94 -8.18 8.57
C ASP A 97 17.09 -9.47 8.41
N ASP A 98 17.75 -10.60 8.27
CA ASP A 98 17.11 -11.93 8.13
C ASP A 98 16.30 -12.33 9.37
N GLN A 99 16.50 -11.69 10.51
CA GLN A 99 15.74 -11.87 11.75
C GLN A 99 14.56 -10.90 11.86
N GLY A 100 14.37 -10.05 10.86
CA GLY A 100 13.33 -9.03 10.82
C GLY A 100 13.62 -7.79 11.66
N GLN A 101 14.87 -7.64 12.15
CA GLN A 101 15.28 -6.51 12.97
C GLN A 101 15.78 -5.35 12.11
N LEU A 102 15.46 -4.15 12.51
CA LEU A 102 15.96 -2.92 11.91
C LEU A 102 17.11 -2.36 12.79
N ALA A 103 18.18 -1.94 12.14
CA ALA A 103 19.29 -1.26 12.79
C ALA A 103 19.43 0.18 12.31
N ASN A 104 19.94 1.06 13.17
CA ASN A 104 20.34 2.42 12.78
C ASN A 104 21.70 2.41 12.07
N PRO A 105 21.95 3.31 11.11
CA PRO A 105 20.98 4.22 10.50
C PRO A 105 20.14 3.54 9.41
N VAL A 106 18.91 4.04 9.21
CA VAL A 106 18.12 3.72 8.01
C VAL A 106 18.58 4.64 6.89
N ARG A 107 18.92 4.05 5.74
CA ARG A 107 19.45 4.78 4.58
C ARG A 107 18.42 4.88 3.47
N PHE A 108 18.31 6.04 2.84
CA PHE A 108 17.47 6.20 1.66
C PHE A 108 18.01 7.29 0.73
N ALA A 109 17.74 7.16 -0.57
CA ALA A 109 17.94 8.25 -1.50
C ALA A 109 16.65 9.10 -1.59
N GLY A 110 16.79 10.42 -1.70
CA GLY A 110 15.63 11.32 -1.89
C GLY A 110 14.77 10.92 -3.08
N ALA A 111 15.40 10.41 -4.15
CA ALA A 111 14.71 9.91 -5.34
C ALA A 111 13.79 8.71 -5.04
N ASP A 112 14.17 7.82 -4.11
CA ASP A 112 13.34 6.67 -3.74
C ASP A 112 12.08 7.11 -3.01
N LEU A 113 12.21 8.10 -2.12
CA LEU A 113 11.07 8.68 -1.41
C LEU A 113 10.09 9.36 -2.37
N ILE A 114 10.61 10.17 -3.30
CA ILE A 114 9.82 10.84 -4.35
C ILE A 114 9.08 9.81 -5.21
N LYS A 115 9.75 8.73 -5.60
CA LYS A 115 9.16 7.63 -6.39
C LYS A 115 8.05 6.90 -5.63
N LEU A 116 8.26 6.57 -4.35
CA LEU A 116 7.24 5.93 -3.51
C LEU A 116 6.00 6.81 -3.34
N LEU A 117 6.20 8.10 -3.20
CA LEU A 117 5.11 9.09 -3.09
C LEU A 117 4.45 9.43 -4.43
N ARG A 118 4.93 8.85 -5.55
CA ARG A 118 4.45 9.10 -6.93
C ARG A 118 4.50 10.58 -7.33
N LEU A 119 5.49 11.31 -6.80
CA LEU A 119 5.71 12.72 -7.12
C LEU A 119 6.55 12.86 -8.39
N CYS A 120 6.36 13.98 -9.09
CA CYS A 120 7.20 14.34 -10.23
C CYS A 120 8.63 14.68 -9.74
N LYS A 121 9.64 14.33 -10.53
CA LYS A 121 11.03 14.72 -10.21
C LYS A 121 11.20 16.24 -10.31
N GLY A 122 11.71 16.85 -9.25
CA GLY A 122 11.98 18.29 -9.20
C GLY A 122 12.78 18.69 -7.97
N GLY A 123 13.62 19.73 -8.08
CA GLY A 123 14.47 20.24 -6.99
C GLY A 123 13.68 20.62 -5.73
N PHE A 124 12.49 21.18 -5.91
CA PHE A 124 11.59 21.55 -4.82
C PHE A 124 11.32 20.40 -3.84
N HIS A 125 11.15 19.16 -4.32
CA HIS A 125 10.88 18.02 -3.44
C HIS A 125 12.09 17.62 -2.60
N TYR A 126 13.31 17.85 -3.06
CA TYR A 126 14.51 17.60 -2.25
C TYR A 126 14.63 18.61 -1.11
N ASP A 127 14.29 19.87 -1.33
CA ASP A 127 14.24 20.88 -0.27
C ASP A 127 13.16 20.53 0.76
N GLU A 128 11.98 20.07 0.31
CA GLU A 128 10.94 19.58 1.21
C GLU A 128 11.36 18.36 2.04
N ILE A 129 12.16 17.43 1.47
CA ILE A 129 12.71 16.29 2.19
C ILE A 129 13.72 16.77 3.26
N ASN A 130 14.58 17.73 2.91
CA ASN A 130 15.53 18.31 3.85
C ASN A 130 14.82 18.98 5.04
N ASP A 131 13.78 19.76 4.76
CA ASP A 131 13.02 20.45 5.79
C ASP A 131 12.20 19.47 6.63
N TRP A 132 11.67 18.40 6.02
CA TRP A 132 11.05 17.30 6.74
C TRP A 132 12.02 16.62 7.71
N CYS A 133 13.22 16.25 7.23
CA CYS A 133 14.26 15.66 8.08
C CYS A 133 14.59 16.53 9.28
N LYS A 134 14.83 17.84 9.06
CA LYS A 134 15.11 18.81 10.13
C LYS A 134 13.94 18.92 11.11
N ARG A 135 12.70 18.96 10.59
CA ARG A 135 11.48 19.07 11.42
C ARG A 135 11.29 17.83 12.28
N MET A 136 11.52 16.63 11.74
CA MET A 136 11.39 15.37 12.49
C MET A 136 12.42 15.24 13.62
N VAL A 137 13.63 15.77 13.43
CA VAL A 137 14.67 15.85 14.49
C VAL A 137 14.32 16.90 15.54
N ALA A 138 13.84 18.08 15.08
CA ALA A 138 13.61 19.21 15.96
C ALA A 138 12.30 19.14 16.76
N THR A 139 11.38 18.24 16.41
CA THR A 139 10.09 18.13 17.09
C THR A 139 10.19 17.24 18.32
N THR A 140 9.76 17.78 19.46
CA THR A 140 9.75 17.11 20.76
C THR A 140 8.34 16.67 21.11
N ILE A 141 8.20 15.50 21.73
CA ILE A 141 6.97 14.98 22.31
C ILE A 141 7.13 14.89 23.82
N LEU A 142 6.46 15.78 24.54
CA LEU A 142 6.38 15.70 26.00
C LEU A 142 5.20 14.78 26.34
N SER A 143 5.49 13.59 26.83
CA SER A 143 4.51 12.55 27.11
C SER A 143 4.18 12.47 28.58
N GLU A 144 2.91 12.55 28.92
CA GLU A 144 2.33 12.15 30.20
C GLU A 144 1.54 10.85 29.95
N SER A 145 2.20 9.69 30.04
CA SER A 145 1.62 8.37 29.80
C SER A 145 0.97 8.19 28.41
N SER A 146 1.50 8.84 27.38
CA SER A 146 0.92 8.82 26.02
C SER A 146 1.72 7.96 25.01
N ILE A 147 2.99 7.71 25.30
CA ILE A 147 3.87 6.87 24.48
C ILE A 147 4.01 5.49 25.13
N PHE A 148 3.75 4.43 24.37
CA PHE A 148 3.92 3.06 24.82
C PHE A 148 5.33 2.57 24.50
N LEU A 149 6.00 1.99 25.49
CA LEU A 149 7.29 1.33 25.35
C LEU A 149 7.09 -0.18 25.31
N ALA A 150 7.34 -0.78 24.14
CA ALA A 150 7.01 -2.18 23.90
C ALA A 150 7.89 -3.14 24.70
N ASP A 151 9.16 -2.82 24.93
CA ASP A 151 10.10 -3.58 25.75
C ASP A 151 9.67 -3.66 27.21
N ARG A 152 9.08 -2.60 27.74
CA ARG A 152 8.60 -2.50 29.13
C ARG A 152 7.12 -2.79 29.28
N ARG A 153 6.38 -2.92 28.17
CA ARG A 153 4.92 -3.12 28.13
C ARG A 153 4.14 -2.08 28.94
N GLN A 154 4.55 -0.84 28.91
CA GLN A 154 3.92 0.24 29.68
C GLN A 154 3.93 1.56 28.94
N TYR A 155 2.99 2.43 29.30
CA TYR A 155 2.99 3.83 28.87
C TYR A 155 3.97 4.62 29.70
N ALA A 156 4.78 5.47 29.05
CA ALA A 156 5.81 6.26 29.68
C ALA A 156 5.49 7.75 29.72
N SER A 157 5.94 8.40 30.78
CA SER A 157 6.00 9.85 30.92
C SER A 157 7.45 10.26 30.77
N ASP A 158 7.78 10.87 29.64
CA ASP A 158 9.15 11.24 29.28
C ASP A 158 9.12 12.23 28.11
N THR A 159 10.30 12.68 27.70
CA THR A 159 10.51 13.53 26.55
C THR A 159 11.07 12.69 25.39
N PHE A 160 10.35 12.67 24.26
CA PHE A 160 10.67 11.83 23.13
C PHE A 160 10.92 12.64 21.86
N HIS A 161 11.82 12.15 21.02
CA HIS A 161 11.99 12.55 19.62
C HIS A 161 11.66 11.39 18.71
N VAL A 162 11.32 11.66 17.45
CA VAL A 162 11.08 10.62 16.44
C VAL A 162 12.41 10.24 15.78
N PHE A 163 13.18 11.22 15.36
CA PHE A 163 14.53 11.04 14.86
C PHE A 163 15.53 11.65 15.82
N ASP A 164 16.57 10.91 16.17
CA ASP A 164 17.66 11.45 16.99
C ASP A 164 18.63 12.29 16.15
N ARG A 165 18.88 11.85 14.91
CA ARG A 165 19.80 12.51 13.98
C ARG A 165 19.48 12.15 12.53
N VAL A 166 19.73 13.10 11.64
CA VAL A 166 19.75 12.87 10.20
C VAL A 166 21.05 13.43 9.64
N VAL A 167 21.72 12.62 8.81
CA VAL A 167 22.92 13.04 8.09
C VAL A 167 22.60 13.01 6.60
N LEU A 168 22.88 14.11 5.92
CA LEU A 168 22.77 14.23 4.47
C LEU A 168 24.16 14.09 3.86
N PHE A 169 24.30 13.16 2.94
CA PHE A 169 25.51 13.00 2.11
C PHE A 169 25.18 13.37 0.67
N GLY A 170 26.04 14.22 0.09
CA GLY A 170 25.99 14.53 -1.34
C GLY A 170 27.14 13.86 -2.05
N GLU A 171 26.88 12.91 -2.91
CA GLU A 171 27.88 12.28 -3.80
C GLU A 171 27.77 12.88 -5.20
N GLU A 172 28.91 13.33 -5.74
CA GLU A 172 28.99 13.72 -7.14
C GLU A 172 29.16 12.46 -7.99
N LEU A 173 28.19 12.22 -8.88
CA LEU A 173 28.21 11.09 -9.79
C LEU A 173 29.17 11.36 -10.96
N ASN A 174 29.69 10.30 -11.60
CA ASN A 174 30.60 10.39 -12.74
C ASN A 174 30.06 11.22 -13.95
N ASP A 175 28.76 11.49 -13.97
CA ASP A 175 28.09 12.30 -14.98
C ASP A 175 27.87 13.76 -14.54
N GLY A 176 28.47 14.18 -13.43
CA GLY A 176 28.35 15.52 -12.84
C GLY A 176 27.03 15.79 -12.10
N ARG A 177 26.14 14.79 -11.98
CA ARG A 177 24.95 14.90 -11.16
C ARG A 177 25.29 14.61 -9.72
N ARG A 178 24.60 15.27 -8.79
CA ARG A 178 24.70 15.01 -7.38
C ARG A 178 23.64 14.00 -6.94
N SER A 179 24.07 12.94 -6.28
CA SER A 179 23.17 12.00 -5.62
C SER A 179 23.16 12.27 -4.13
N ASP A 180 22.02 12.73 -3.63
CA ASP A 180 21.85 12.95 -2.21
C ASP A 180 21.22 11.72 -1.56
N TYR A 181 21.91 11.17 -0.56
CA TYR A 181 21.34 10.12 0.28
C TYR A 181 21.36 10.53 1.75
N TYR A 182 20.44 9.96 2.51
CA TYR A 182 20.18 10.29 3.89
C TYR A 182 20.45 9.09 4.79
N GLU A 183 21.08 9.33 5.93
CA GLU A 183 21.13 8.41 7.06
C GLU A 183 20.28 8.95 8.19
N VAL A 184 19.20 8.24 8.50
CA VAL A 184 18.27 8.59 9.57
C VAL A 184 18.51 7.67 10.75
N PHE A 185 18.79 8.25 11.90
CA PHE A 185 18.87 7.56 13.18
C PHE A 185 17.52 7.71 13.88
N LEU A 186 16.74 6.62 13.86
CA LEU A 186 15.52 6.53 14.66
C LEU A 186 15.88 6.61 16.13
N SER A 187 15.05 7.30 16.92
CA SER A 187 15.23 7.32 18.36
C SER A 187 15.11 5.92 18.96
N HIS A 188 15.78 5.70 20.07
CA HIS A 188 15.86 4.37 20.70
C HIS A 188 14.49 3.75 20.96
N TRP A 189 13.53 4.50 21.49
CA TRP A 189 12.20 4.00 21.77
C TRP A 189 11.44 3.58 20.49
N GLN A 190 11.59 4.35 19.41
CA GLN A 190 10.94 4.06 18.12
C GLN A 190 11.55 2.81 17.48
N LEU A 191 12.87 2.71 17.46
CA LEU A 191 13.58 1.53 16.97
C LEU A 191 13.23 0.28 17.78
N THR A 192 13.14 0.41 19.10
CA THR A 192 12.73 -0.68 20.00
C THR A 192 11.29 -1.08 19.73
N ASN A 193 10.35 -0.15 19.64
CA ASN A 193 8.95 -0.45 19.31
C ASN A 193 8.82 -1.10 17.93
N PHE A 194 9.63 -0.66 16.96
CA PHE A 194 9.68 -1.28 15.64
C PHE A 194 10.12 -2.75 15.72
N ASN A 195 11.22 -3.01 16.38
CA ASN A 195 11.80 -4.35 16.51
C ASN A 195 10.96 -5.29 17.40
N GLN A 196 10.20 -4.75 18.35
CA GLN A 196 9.24 -5.48 19.16
C GLN A 196 7.87 -5.66 18.48
N GLY A 197 7.69 -5.14 17.26
CA GLY A 197 6.46 -5.30 16.50
C GLY A 197 5.29 -4.43 16.97
N TYR A 198 5.53 -3.41 17.81
CA TYR A 198 4.48 -2.46 18.23
C TYR A 198 4.17 -1.46 17.10
N LEU A 199 3.65 -1.99 16.01
CA LEU A 199 3.44 -1.29 14.76
C LEU A 199 1.98 -1.36 14.31
N LEU A 200 1.54 -0.33 13.64
CA LEU A 200 0.25 -0.23 12.99
C LEU A 200 0.42 -0.57 11.51
N PRO A 201 -0.13 -1.69 11.03
CA PRO A 201 -0.13 -2.00 9.60
C PRO A 201 -1.19 -1.16 8.89
N LEU A 202 -0.78 -0.47 7.82
CA LEU A 202 -1.62 0.41 7.02
C LEU A 202 -1.46 0.06 5.53
N ASP A 203 -2.55 0.13 4.77
CA ASP A 203 -2.53 -0.02 3.32
C ASP A 203 -1.95 1.23 2.67
N PHE A 204 -0.70 1.15 2.23
CA PHE A 204 0.02 2.28 1.65
C PHE A 204 -0.57 2.72 0.31
N ASN A 205 -1.03 1.79 -0.52
CA ASN A 205 -1.66 2.13 -1.80
C ASN A 205 -3.00 2.84 -1.60
N ALA A 206 -3.81 2.41 -0.63
CA ALA A 206 -5.05 3.12 -0.28
C ALA A 206 -4.74 4.52 0.28
N TYR A 207 -3.72 4.63 1.12
CA TYR A 207 -3.27 5.92 1.66
C TYR A 207 -2.86 6.91 0.56
N LEU A 208 -2.08 6.47 -0.43
CA LEU A 208 -1.64 7.31 -1.55
C LEU A 208 -2.78 7.79 -2.48
N ARG A 209 -3.96 7.18 -2.40
CA ARG A 209 -5.16 7.61 -3.13
C ARG A 209 -5.91 8.74 -2.43
N LEU A 210 -5.57 9.06 -1.20
CA LEU A 210 -6.15 10.17 -0.45
C LEU A 210 -5.48 11.48 -0.81
N HIS A 211 -6.28 12.52 -1.02
CA HIS A 211 -5.82 13.87 -1.34
C HIS A 211 -6.09 14.85 -0.20
N ARG A 212 -7.11 14.60 0.62
CA ARG A 212 -7.52 15.49 1.70
C ARG A 212 -6.75 15.23 2.98
N ASP A 213 -6.23 16.30 3.58
CA ASP A 213 -5.41 16.21 4.80
C ASP A 213 -6.15 15.57 5.98
N ILE A 214 -7.45 15.89 6.15
CA ILE A 214 -8.28 15.29 7.19
C ILE A 214 -8.48 13.78 6.94
N ALA A 215 -8.66 13.36 5.68
CA ALA A 215 -8.78 11.94 5.34
C ALA A 215 -7.49 11.18 5.64
N LYS A 216 -6.35 11.73 5.23
CA LYS A 216 -5.01 11.19 5.55
C LYS A 216 -4.75 11.15 7.06
N ALA A 217 -5.18 12.18 7.79
CA ALA A 217 -5.04 12.22 9.24
C ALA A 217 -5.87 11.13 9.93
N LEU A 218 -7.10 10.90 9.48
CA LEU A 218 -7.99 9.88 10.01
C LEU A 218 -7.55 8.46 9.69
N PHE A 219 -6.85 8.25 8.59
CA PHE A 219 -6.56 6.94 8.03
C PHE A 219 -5.97 5.95 9.05
N GLY A 220 -4.92 6.33 9.78
CA GLY A 220 -4.34 5.50 10.84
C GLY A 220 -5.26 5.36 12.05
N HIS A 221 -5.99 6.41 12.41
CA HIS A 221 -6.92 6.36 13.53
C HIS A 221 -8.08 5.40 13.29
N LEU A 222 -8.60 5.33 12.06
CA LEU A 222 -9.66 4.38 11.69
C LEU A 222 -9.21 2.94 11.95
N SER A 223 -7.97 2.59 11.56
CA SER A 223 -7.41 1.27 11.83
C SER A 223 -7.34 0.97 13.34
N ILE A 224 -6.90 1.93 14.15
CA ILE A 224 -6.84 1.77 15.61
C ILE A 224 -8.25 1.61 16.22
N TRP A 225 -9.18 2.47 15.83
CA TRP A 225 -10.52 2.50 16.44
C TRP A 225 -11.34 1.28 16.07
N PHE A 226 -11.34 0.89 14.79
CA PHE A 226 -12.07 -0.30 14.36
C PHE A 226 -11.44 -1.60 14.84
N TYR A 227 -10.11 -1.65 14.99
CA TYR A 227 -9.47 -2.77 15.65
C TYR A 227 -9.96 -2.91 17.11
N ALA A 228 -9.95 -1.80 17.87
CA ALA A 228 -10.42 -1.79 19.25
C ALA A 228 -11.92 -2.12 19.40
N SER A 229 -12.74 -1.76 18.42
CA SER A 229 -14.17 -2.11 18.38
C SER A 229 -14.47 -3.47 17.74
N LYS A 230 -13.45 -4.23 17.35
CA LYS A 230 -13.58 -5.54 16.67
C LYS A 230 -14.41 -5.46 15.38
N GLY A 231 -14.20 -4.39 14.60
CA GLY A 231 -14.93 -4.16 13.36
C GLY A 231 -16.35 -3.58 13.50
N MET A 232 -16.75 -3.26 14.71
CA MET A 232 -18.06 -2.60 14.95
C MET A 232 -17.98 -1.09 14.72
N PRO A 233 -19.11 -0.43 14.37
CA PRO A 233 -19.18 1.03 14.26
C PRO A 233 -18.67 1.74 15.51
N VAL A 234 -18.05 2.89 15.34
CA VAL A 234 -17.48 3.70 16.42
C VAL A 234 -18.08 5.11 16.44
N GLU A 235 -18.20 5.64 17.64
CA GLU A 235 -18.63 7.02 17.86
C GLU A 235 -17.47 7.85 18.42
N LYS A 236 -17.27 9.05 17.91
CA LYS A 236 -16.25 10.00 18.37
C LYS A 236 -16.90 11.37 18.60
N LYS A 237 -16.60 11.98 19.74
CA LYS A 237 -17.02 13.37 19.98
C LYS A 237 -16.34 14.29 18.99
N TYR A 238 -17.08 15.23 18.44
CA TYR A 238 -16.57 16.14 17.42
C TYR A 238 -15.45 17.03 17.95
N GLN A 239 -15.56 17.52 19.17
CA GLN A 239 -14.53 18.37 19.77
C GLN A 239 -13.23 17.60 20.00
N ASP A 240 -13.31 16.37 20.55
CA ASP A 240 -12.13 15.51 20.75
C ASP A 240 -11.44 15.18 19.41
N LEU A 241 -12.26 14.96 18.36
CA LEU A 241 -11.77 14.75 17.00
C LEU A 241 -11.03 15.99 16.47
N CYS A 242 -11.60 17.18 16.66
CA CYS A 242 -10.96 18.42 16.22
C CYS A 242 -9.63 18.66 16.91
N GLN A 243 -9.52 18.36 18.20
CA GLN A 243 -8.26 18.42 18.92
C GLN A 243 -7.23 17.41 18.41
N LEU A 244 -7.66 16.16 18.23
CA LEU A 244 -6.81 15.08 17.74
C LEU A 244 -6.24 15.38 16.35
N LEU A 245 -7.10 15.86 15.43
CA LEU A 245 -6.71 16.16 14.05
C LEU A 245 -6.12 17.57 13.87
N HIS A 246 -6.15 18.37 14.93
CA HIS A 246 -5.71 19.76 14.88
C HIS A 246 -6.45 20.59 13.84
N ILE A 247 -7.78 20.52 13.87
CA ILE A 247 -8.67 21.29 13.01
C ILE A 247 -9.60 22.18 13.84
N ARG A 248 -10.07 23.27 13.23
CA ARG A 248 -10.99 24.19 13.88
C ARG A 248 -12.33 23.52 14.17
N ALA A 249 -12.80 23.60 15.42
CA ALA A 249 -14.15 23.20 15.79
C ALA A 249 -15.16 24.29 15.39
N TYR A 250 -16.27 23.87 14.77
CA TYR A 250 -17.35 24.75 14.36
C TYR A 250 -18.59 24.50 15.23
N PRO A 251 -19.25 25.56 15.70
CA PRO A 251 -20.42 25.44 16.60
C PRO A 251 -21.69 24.98 15.88
N HIS A 252 -21.77 25.11 14.55
CA HIS A 252 -22.94 24.75 13.75
C HIS A 252 -22.70 23.42 13.02
N LEU A 253 -23.68 22.49 13.17
CA LEU A 253 -23.65 21.15 12.60
C LEU A 253 -23.44 21.18 11.08
N SER A 254 -24.14 22.07 10.36
CA SER A 254 -24.01 22.19 8.90
C SER A 254 -22.61 22.59 8.48
N LYS A 255 -21.96 23.51 9.20
CA LYS A 255 -20.59 23.93 8.90
C LYS A 255 -19.57 22.85 9.25
N ALA A 256 -19.76 22.20 10.41
CA ALA A 256 -18.90 21.08 10.81
C ALA A 256 -18.99 19.92 9.78
N ARG A 257 -20.22 19.59 9.33
CA ARG A 257 -20.44 18.59 8.28
C ARG A 257 -19.77 18.99 6.96
N ALA A 258 -19.98 20.21 6.51
CA ALA A 258 -19.40 20.70 5.24
C ALA A 258 -17.87 20.64 5.22
N VAL A 259 -17.21 20.84 6.36
CA VAL A 259 -15.73 20.73 6.46
C VAL A 259 -15.26 19.27 6.44
N LEU A 260 -15.97 18.36 7.10
CA LEU A 260 -15.60 16.94 7.16
C LEU A 260 -15.97 16.17 5.90
N GLN A 261 -17.09 16.50 5.27
CA GLN A 261 -17.73 15.74 4.20
C GLN A 261 -16.76 15.35 3.07
N PRO A 262 -15.95 16.26 2.47
CA PRO A 262 -15.07 15.88 1.36
C PRO A 262 -14.06 14.80 1.75
N SER A 263 -13.58 14.84 2.99
CA SER A 263 -12.60 13.86 3.51
C SER A 263 -13.26 12.52 3.86
N MET A 264 -14.48 12.56 4.39
CA MET A 264 -15.24 11.34 4.68
C MET A 264 -15.65 10.62 3.40
N GLU A 265 -16.04 11.37 2.36
CA GLU A 265 -16.38 10.82 1.04
C GLU A 265 -15.16 10.15 0.38
N GLU A 266 -13.96 10.74 0.49
CA GLU A 266 -12.71 10.04 0.05
C GLU A 266 -12.51 8.72 0.78
N LEU A 267 -12.70 8.69 2.10
CA LEU A 267 -12.54 7.46 2.90
C LEU A 267 -13.61 6.40 2.56
N VAL A 268 -14.82 6.82 2.23
CA VAL A 268 -15.88 5.92 1.72
C VAL A 268 -15.49 5.42 0.33
N HIS A 269 -15.04 6.31 -0.56
CA HIS A 269 -14.65 5.96 -1.92
C HIS A 269 -13.52 4.92 -2.00
N ILE A 270 -12.54 5.01 -1.09
CA ILE A 270 -11.46 4.01 -1.03
C ILE A 270 -11.83 2.75 -0.23
N GLY A 271 -13.06 2.65 0.28
CA GLY A 271 -13.57 1.49 1.02
C GLY A 271 -13.06 1.36 2.46
N TYR A 272 -12.51 2.43 3.05
CA TYR A 272 -12.12 2.46 4.46
C TYR A 272 -13.30 2.72 5.40
N LEU A 273 -14.30 3.44 4.92
CA LEU A 273 -15.60 3.58 5.55
C LEU A 273 -16.68 3.01 4.63
N SER A 274 -17.70 2.36 5.19
CA SER A 274 -18.94 2.03 4.49
C SER A 274 -19.94 3.18 4.58
N SER A 275 -19.95 3.88 5.72
CA SER A 275 -20.79 5.05 5.95
C SER A 275 -20.25 5.92 7.07
N TRP A 276 -20.71 7.16 7.09
CA TRP A 276 -20.44 8.10 8.18
C TRP A 276 -21.62 9.03 8.41
N ASP A 277 -21.79 9.52 9.65
CA ASP A 277 -22.76 10.55 9.96
C ASP A 277 -22.25 11.47 11.08
N LEU A 278 -22.69 12.72 11.07
CA LEU A 278 -22.44 13.69 12.12
C LEU A 278 -23.77 14.12 12.73
N ILE A 279 -24.02 13.70 13.96
CA ILE A 279 -25.29 13.89 14.64
C ILE A 279 -25.15 14.68 15.96
N ARG A 280 -26.22 15.30 16.41
CA ARG A 280 -26.21 15.97 17.70
C ARG A 280 -26.22 14.96 18.85
N THR A 281 -25.51 15.28 19.93
CA THR A 281 -25.58 14.48 21.14
C THR A 281 -26.94 14.70 21.84
N THR A 282 -27.43 13.70 22.56
CA THR A 282 -28.73 13.71 23.26
C THR A 282 -28.82 14.81 24.32
N ARG A 283 -27.71 15.33 24.80
CA ARG A 283 -27.64 16.39 25.85
C ARG A 283 -27.28 17.78 25.28
N GLY A 284 -27.47 18.00 24.01
CA GLY A 284 -27.85 19.30 23.43
C GLY A 284 -26.81 20.12 22.69
N SER A 285 -25.57 20.29 23.08
CA SER A 285 -24.70 21.32 22.48
C SER A 285 -23.51 20.83 21.68
N ASP A 286 -23.22 19.53 21.70
CA ASP A 286 -22.06 18.93 21.03
C ASP A 286 -22.51 18.00 19.89
N PHE A 287 -21.58 17.61 19.04
CA PHE A 287 -21.79 16.67 17.95
C PHE A 287 -20.98 15.41 18.20
N LYS A 288 -21.46 14.29 17.65
CA LYS A 288 -20.69 13.06 17.56
C LYS A 288 -20.62 12.58 16.10
N LEU A 289 -19.44 12.15 15.72
CA LEU A 289 -19.17 11.49 14.45
C LEU A 289 -19.41 9.99 14.65
N VAL A 290 -20.29 9.41 13.84
CA VAL A 290 -20.55 7.97 13.78
C VAL A 290 -19.86 7.45 12.53
N LEU A 291 -19.06 6.40 12.67
CA LEU A 291 -18.26 5.82 11.59
C LEU A 291 -18.53 4.33 11.52
N SER A 292 -18.82 3.83 10.33
CA SER A 292 -18.93 2.39 10.06
C SER A 292 -17.76 1.94 9.20
N PRO A 293 -17.11 0.81 9.53
CA PRO A 293 -15.93 0.35 8.80
C PRO A 293 -16.30 -0.11 7.39
N GLY A 294 -15.40 0.10 6.46
CA GLY A 294 -15.52 -0.37 5.08
C GLY A 294 -14.80 -1.71 4.86
N ASN A 295 -15.15 -2.36 3.77
CA ASN A 295 -14.66 -3.70 3.44
C ASN A 295 -13.14 -3.75 3.26
N ARG A 296 -12.55 -2.72 2.66
CA ARG A 296 -11.11 -2.64 2.45
C ARG A 296 -10.34 -2.65 3.77
N LEU A 297 -10.81 -1.88 4.74
CA LEU A 297 -10.18 -1.86 6.07
C LEU A 297 -10.33 -3.21 6.78
N LEU A 298 -11.54 -3.79 6.78
CA LEU A 298 -11.81 -5.06 7.46
C LEU A 298 -11.12 -6.27 6.82
N SER A 299 -10.74 -6.17 5.54
CA SER A 299 -9.97 -7.21 4.84
C SER A 299 -8.47 -7.17 5.11
N LEU A 300 -7.96 -6.16 5.82
CA LEU A 300 -6.56 -6.13 6.21
C LEU A 300 -6.23 -7.30 7.14
N PRO A 301 -5.03 -7.90 7.03
CA PRO A 301 -4.66 -9.10 7.79
C PRO A 301 -4.84 -8.97 9.31
N ASN A 302 -4.58 -7.78 9.86
CA ASN A 302 -4.72 -7.53 11.30
C ASN A 302 -6.17 -7.58 11.80
N PHE A 303 -7.16 -7.47 10.91
CA PHE A 303 -8.57 -7.57 11.28
C PHE A 303 -9.10 -9.00 11.28
N HIS A 304 -8.48 -9.93 10.55
CA HIS A 304 -8.97 -11.31 10.41
C HIS A 304 -9.14 -12.03 11.77
N ALA A 305 -8.28 -11.73 12.74
CA ALA A 305 -8.31 -12.37 14.07
C ALA A 305 -9.26 -11.68 15.07
N VAL A 306 -9.67 -10.43 14.82
CA VAL A 306 -10.38 -9.61 15.82
C VAL A 306 -11.79 -9.22 15.41
N VAL A 307 -12.13 -9.28 14.11
CA VAL A 307 -13.47 -8.97 13.63
C VAL A 307 -14.47 -9.97 14.19
N ASN A 308 -15.52 -9.48 14.81
CA ASN A 308 -16.54 -10.35 15.37
C ASN A 308 -17.32 -11.12 14.27
N PRO A 309 -18.00 -12.24 14.61
CA PRO A 309 -18.72 -13.03 13.63
C PRO A 309 -19.79 -12.26 12.85
N GLU A 310 -20.46 -11.31 13.46
CA GLU A 310 -21.50 -10.49 12.80
C GLU A 310 -20.88 -9.52 11.78
N ALA A 311 -19.80 -8.83 12.15
CA ALA A 311 -19.08 -7.95 11.23
C ALA A 311 -18.44 -8.75 10.09
N ARG A 312 -17.97 -9.99 10.36
CA ARG A 312 -17.44 -10.90 9.36
C ARG A 312 -18.53 -11.37 8.40
N ALA A 313 -19.69 -11.76 8.91
CA ALA A 313 -20.83 -12.14 8.08
C ALA A 313 -21.32 -10.98 7.20
N ALA A 314 -21.38 -9.75 7.76
CA ALA A 314 -21.71 -8.56 6.99
C ALA A 314 -20.68 -8.26 5.90
N LEU A 315 -19.38 -8.43 6.19
CA LEU A 315 -18.30 -8.31 5.20
C LEU A 315 -18.45 -9.33 4.08
N GLU A 316 -18.69 -10.59 4.41
CA GLU A 316 -18.88 -11.66 3.43
C GLU A 316 -20.14 -11.43 2.56
N ALA A 317 -21.24 -10.97 3.17
CA ALA A 317 -22.47 -10.64 2.45
C ALA A 317 -22.33 -9.43 1.51
N SER A 318 -21.39 -8.52 1.80
CA SER A 318 -21.15 -7.32 0.99
C SER A 318 -20.15 -7.51 -0.15
N LEU A 319 -19.49 -8.67 -0.21
CA LEU A 319 -18.57 -8.97 -1.32
C LEU A 319 -19.36 -9.06 -2.64
N PRO A 320 -18.80 -8.54 -3.74
CA PRO A 320 -19.41 -8.70 -5.05
C PRO A 320 -19.67 -10.16 -5.38
N LYS A 321 -20.83 -10.47 -5.96
CA LYS A 321 -21.26 -11.84 -6.31
C LYS A 321 -20.32 -12.56 -7.28
N TRP A 322 -19.46 -11.82 -7.98
CA TRP A 322 -18.46 -12.40 -8.87
C TRP A 322 -17.21 -12.93 -8.15
N VAL A 323 -17.00 -12.61 -6.85
CA VAL A 323 -15.86 -13.11 -6.06
C VAL A 323 -15.88 -14.65 -5.95
N PRO A 324 -16.98 -15.31 -5.53
CA PRO A 324 -17.08 -16.76 -5.56
C PRO A 324 -16.88 -17.36 -6.96
N GLU A 325 -17.36 -16.67 -7.98
CA GLU A 325 -17.21 -17.09 -9.37
C GLU A 325 -15.75 -17.13 -9.84
N LEU A 326 -14.94 -16.16 -9.40
CA LEU A 326 -13.50 -16.16 -9.64
C LEU A 326 -12.80 -17.32 -8.94
N VAL A 327 -13.18 -17.57 -7.68
CA VAL A 327 -12.60 -18.69 -6.91
C VAL A 327 -12.96 -20.03 -7.56
N ALA A 328 -14.19 -20.21 -8.04
CA ALA A 328 -14.60 -21.39 -8.77
C ALA A 328 -13.79 -21.61 -10.05
N ARG A 329 -13.25 -20.55 -10.66
CA ARG A 329 -12.38 -20.56 -11.86
C ARG A 329 -10.88 -20.70 -11.54
N GLY A 330 -10.52 -21.04 -10.28
CA GLY A 330 -9.15 -21.32 -9.86
C GLY A 330 -8.34 -20.08 -9.43
N VAL A 331 -8.96 -18.92 -9.34
CA VAL A 331 -8.31 -17.74 -8.73
C VAL A 331 -8.31 -17.93 -7.21
N THR A 332 -7.19 -17.67 -6.54
CA THR A 332 -7.13 -17.79 -5.08
C THR A 332 -8.11 -16.80 -4.42
N GLU A 333 -8.78 -17.24 -3.36
CA GLU A 333 -9.75 -16.41 -2.62
C GLU A 333 -9.16 -15.06 -2.21
N ARG A 334 -7.90 -15.06 -1.79
CA ARG A 334 -7.16 -13.83 -1.46
C ARG A 334 -7.10 -12.85 -2.63
N LYS A 335 -6.76 -13.33 -3.84
CA LYS A 335 -6.64 -12.48 -5.02
C LYS A 335 -8.03 -12.01 -5.50
N ALA A 336 -9.04 -12.87 -5.45
CA ALA A 336 -10.40 -12.50 -5.79
C ALA A 336 -10.98 -11.42 -4.87
N ARG A 337 -10.73 -11.52 -3.56
CA ARG A 337 -11.09 -10.49 -2.58
C ARG A 337 -10.32 -9.18 -2.79
N GLN A 338 -9.03 -9.25 -3.13
CA GLN A 338 -8.23 -8.07 -3.46
C GLN A 338 -8.81 -7.35 -4.68
N LEU A 339 -9.14 -8.07 -5.74
CA LEU A 339 -9.76 -7.49 -6.93
C LEU A 339 -11.09 -6.79 -6.59
N ALA A 340 -11.90 -7.37 -5.70
CA ALA A 340 -13.15 -6.75 -5.25
C ALA A 340 -12.95 -5.39 -4.55
N LEU A 341 -11.77 -5.14 -3.97
CA LEU A 341 -11.44 -3.87 -3.33
C LEU A 341 -10.86 -2.85 -4.30
N ASP A 342 -10.19 -3.32 -5.35
CA ASP A 342 -9.43 -2.47 -6.28
C ASP A 342 -10.25 -2.03 -7.50
N ILE A 343 -11.35 -2.74 -7.78
CA ILE A 343 -12.16 -2.56 -9.00
C ILE A 343 -13.42 -1.76 -8.72
N PRO A 344 -13.73 -0.75 -9.55
CA PRO A 344 -14.97 0.02 -9.42
C PRO A 344 -16.22 -0.85 -9.59
N ASP A 345 -17.27 -0.61 -8.81
CA ASP A 345 -18.57 -1.31 -8.91
C ASP A 345 -19.22 -1.20 -10.29
N THR A 346 -18.83 -0.20 -11.08
CA THR A 346 -19.33 0.04 -12.44
C THR A 346 -18.72 -0.88 -13.49
N GLN A 347 -17.64 -1.63 -13.15
CA GLN A 347 -16.98 -2.53 -14.09
C GLN A 347 -17.83 -3.79 -14.34
N PRO A 348 -18.03 -4.20 -15.60
CA PRO A 348 -18.89 -5.33 -15.94
C PRO A 348 -18.17 -6.68 -15.76
N VAL A 349 -17.72 -6.98 -14.54
CA VAL A 349 -16.85 -8.13 -14.23
C VAL A 349 -17.49 -9.46 -14.67
N PHE A 350 -18.78 -9.68 -14.42
CA PHE A 350 -19.45 -10.92 -14.86
C PHE A 350 -19.33 -11.18 -16.36
N LYS A 351 -19.54 -10.15 -17.17
CA LYS A 351 -19.41 -10.27 -18.63
C LYS A 351 -17.95 -10.52 -19.05
N GLN A 352 -17.01 -9.92 -18.33
CA GLN A 352 -15.58 -10.18 -18.55
C GLN A 352 -15.21 -11.63 -18.22
N LEU A 353 -15.76 -12.20 -17.14
CA LEU A 353 -15.58 -13.61 -16.78
C LEU A 353 -16.14 -14.54 -17.87
N GLU A 354 -17.37 -14.28 -18.33
CA GLU A 354 -18.01 -15.06 -19.40
C GLU A 354 -17.21 -14.98 -20.71
N TYR A 355 -16.68 -13.81 -21.03
CA TYR A 355 -15.82 -13.63 -22.20
C TYR A 355 -14.51 -14.42 -22.09
N VAL A 356 -13.87 -14.40 -20.93
CA VAL A 356 -12.67 -15.21 -20.69
C VAL A 356 -12.99 -16.71 -20.72
N ASP A 357 -14.14 -17.13 -20.17
CA ASP A 357 -14.64 -18.52 -20.29
C ASP A 357 -14.78 -18.93 -21.74
N HIS A 358 -15.29 -18.03 -22.58
CA HIS A 358 -15.40 -18.27 -24.02
C HIS A 358 -14.02 -18.41 -24.68
N LEU A 359 -13.08 -17.53 -24.37
CA LEU A 359 -11.72 -17.60 -24.90
C LEU A 359 -11.01 -18.91 -24.51
N ILE A 360 -11.17 -19.36 -23.26
CA ILE A 360 -10.59 -20.63 -22.80
C ILE A 360 -11.22 -21.83 -23.50
N ARG A 361 -12.55 -21.85 -23.66
CA ARG A 361 -13.24 -22.94 -24.37
C ARG A 361 -12.91 -22.99 -25.85
N SER A 362 -12.67 -21.85 -26.48
CA SER A 362 -12.31 -21.74 -27.89
C SER A 362 -10.84 -22.07 -28.14
N ASP A 363 -10.04 -22.25 -27.11
CA ASP A 363 -8.63 -22.56 -27.24
C ASP A 363 -8.35 -24.02 -27.58
N GLN A 364 -8.43 -24.35 -28.87
CA GLN A 364 -8.11 -25.68 -29.38
C GLN A 364 -6.62 -26.05 -29.34
N LYS A 365 -5.73 -25.07 -29.07
CA LYS A 365 -4.28 -25.24 -29.12
C LYS A 365 -3.61 -25.22 -27.75
N GLY A 366 -4.37 -25.09 -26.65
CA GLY A 366 -3.85 -25.03 -25.28
C GLY A 366 -2.94 -23.84 -25.02
N LYS A 367 -3.22 -22.68 -25.64
CA LYS A 367 -2.44 -21.44 -25.46
C LYS A 367 -2.44 -20.94 -24.00
N TRP A 368 -3.53 -21.19 -23.29
CA TRP A 368 -3.73 -20.65 -21.95
C TRP A 368 -3.27 -21.63 -20.86
N HIS A 369 -1.96 -21.65 -20.59
CA HIS A 369 -1.38 -22.50 -19.56
C HIS A 369 -1.78 -22.09 -18.13
N ASN A 370 -2.21 -20.84 -17.92
CA ASN A 370 -2.68 -20.34 -16.65
C ASN A 370 -4.03 -19.61 -16.76
N PRO A 371 -5.14 -20.36 -16.78
CA PRO A 371 -6.49 -19.78 -16.86
C PRO A 371 -6.77 -18.77 -15.74
N ALA A 372 -6.35 -19.07 -14.50
CA ALA A 372 -6.55 -18.17 -13.36
C ALA A 372 -5.86 -16.80 -13.58
N GLY A 373 -4.66 -16.80 -14.15
CA GLY A 373 -3.95 -15.60 -14.52
C GLY A 373 -4.68 -14.76 -15.59
N LEU A 374 -5.35 -15.43 -16.53
CA LEU A 374 -6.10 -14.75 -17.59
C LEU A 374 -7.32 -14.01 -17.04
N TYR A 375 -8.07 -14.61 -16.10
CA TYR A 375 -9.18 -13.90 -15.41
C TYR A 375 -8.69 -12.68 -14.65
N ILE A 376 -7.61 -12.83 -13.87
CA ILE A 376 -7.02 -11.72 -13.12
C ILE A 376 -6.65 -10.59 -14.07
N TRP A 377 -5.91 -10.90 -15.12
CA TRP A 377 -5.46 -9.95 -16.11
C TRP A 377 -6.62 -9.22 -16.79
N ALA A 378 -7.66 -9.95 -17.20
CA ALA A 378 -8.84 -9.40 -17.86
C ALA A 378 -9.58 -8.37 -16.98
N ILE A 379 -9.66 -8.65 -15.70
CA ILE A 379 -10.33 -7.78 -14.74
C ILE A 379 -9.46 -6.56 -14.40
N GLU A 380 -8.16 -6.74 -14.10
CA GLU A 380 -7.24 -5.65 -13.75
C GLU A 380 -7.08 -4.64 -14.89
N ASN A 381 -7.10 -5.11 -16.13
CA ASN A 381 -6.99 -4.25 -17.31
C ASN A 381 -8.34 -3.75 -17.84
N ASN A 382 -9.44 -4.08 -17.16
CA ASN A 382 -10.80 -3.72 -17.56
C ASN A 382 -11.04 -3.95 -19.06
N ILE A 383 -10.80 -5.17 -19.53
CA ILE A 383 -10.89 -5.49 -20.95
C ILE A 383 -12.26 -5.11 -21.53
N GLY A 384 -12.24 -4.42 -22.66
CA GLY A 384 -13.45 -4.11 -23.42
C GLY A 384 -14.07 -5.40 -24.00
N LEU A 385 -15.39 -5.50 -23.85
CA LEU A 385 -16.14 -6.62 -24.44
C LEU A 385 -16.42 -6.33 -25.91
N PRO A 386 -16.34 -7.31 -26.81
CA PRO A 386 -16.78 -7.15 -28.19
C PRO A 386 -18.23 -6.69 -28.26
N GLN A 387 -18.57 -5.76 -29.16
CA GLN A 387 -19.90 -5.14 -29.28
C GLN A 387 -21.06 -6.15 -29.47
N HIS A 388 -20.76 -7.38 -29.86
CA HIS A 388 -21.73 -8.44 -30.11
C HIS A 388 -21.55 -9.68 -29.21
N PHE A 389 -20.82 -9.52 -28.08
CA PHE A 389 -20.72 -10.60 -27.10
C PHE A 389 -22.00 -10.67 -26.26
N ASP A 390 -22.93 -11.56 -26.67
CA ASP A 390 -24.16 -11.80 -25.93
C ASP A 390 -23.98 -13.06 -25.06
N SER A 391 -24.09 -12.90 -23.78
CA SER A 391 -23.88 -13.97 -22.77
C SER A 391 -24.92 -15.09 -22.82
N SER A 392 -26.02 -14.89 -23.59
CA SER A 392 -27.16 -15.83 -23.72
C SER A 392 -27.11 -16.70 -24.95
N ALA A 393 -26.15 -16.53 -25.87
CA ALA A 393 -26.14 -17.26 -27.15
C ALA A 393 -25.11 -18.40 -27.13
N GLY A 394 -25.50 -19.54 -26.63
CA GLY A 394 -24.95 -20.80 -27.13
C GLY A 394 -25.36 -20.96 -28.59
N ALA A 395 -24.37 -20.96 -29.49
CA ALA A 395 -24.41 -21.28 -30.91
C ALA A 395 -24.60 -20.14 -31.92
N SER A 396 -23.63 -20.14 -32.80
CA SER A 396 -23.47 -19.62 -34.15
C SER A 396 -22.85 -18.24 -34.33
N ALA A 397 -21.61 -18.36 -34.77
CA ALA A 397 -20.80 -17.27 -35.31
C ALA A 397 -21.35 -16.77 -36.64
N LYS A 398 -21.59 -15.48 -36.75
CA LYS A 398 -21.42 -14.71 -37.99
C LYS A 398 -21.30 -13.22 -37.70
N GLY A 399 -20.22 -12.64 -38.17
CA GLY A 399 -20.07 -11.20 -38.41
C GLY A 399 -19.41 -10.38 -37.29
N ILE A 400 -18.10 -10.18 -37.39
CA ILE A 400 -17.28 -9.26 -36.56
C ILE A 400 -16.83 -8.13 -37.46
N PRO A 401 -16.95 -6.89 -37.03
CA PRO A 401 -15.85 -5.92 -37.23
C PRO A 401 -15.51 -5.15 -35.96
N GLU A 402 -14.21 -4.87 -35.75
CA GLU A 402 -13.55 -3.99 -34.78
C GLU A 402 -13.18 -4.49 -33.36
N ALA A 403 -13.50 -5.71 -32.94
CA ALA A 403 -12.83 -6.36 -31.81
C ALA A 403 -11.36 -6.72 -32.11
N ASP A 404 -10.97 -6.52 -33.36
CA ASP A 404 -9.73 -7.03 -33.95
C ASP A 404 -8.44 -6.42 -33.48
N SER A 405 -8.42 -5.15 -33.08
CA SER A 405 -7.14 -4.47 -32.85
C SER A 405 -6.49 -4.87 -31.51
N TYR A 406 -7.28 -5.15 -30.51
CA TYR A 406 -6.75 -5.48 -29.17
C TYR A 406 -6.35 -6.95 -29.04
N THR A 407 -7.20 -7.86 -29.52
CA THR A 407 -6.87 -9.28 -29.58
C THR A 407 -5.66 -9.53 -30.48
N ALA A 408 -5.62 -8.83 -31.62
CA ALA A 408 -4.48 -8.85 -32.53
C ALA A 408 -3.20 -8.28 -31.87
N ARG A 409 -3.34 -7.28 -31.00
CA ARG A 409 -2.18 -6.73 -30.25
C ARG A 409 -1.63 -7.72 -29.22
N LEU A 410 -2.51 -8.42 -28.50
CA LEU A 410 -2.12 -9.48 -27.57
C LEU A 410 -1.46 -10.66 -28.28
N GLU A 411 -2.04 -11.07 -29.41
CA GLU A 411 -1.47 -12.13 -30.23
C GLU A 411 -0.09 -11.74 -30.78
N TYR A 412 0.07 -10.49 -31.16
CA TYR A 412 1.35 -9.94 -31.58
C TYR A 412 2.37 -9.92 -30.45
N ASP A 413 1.98 -9.49 -29.24
CA ASP A 413 2.87 -9.48 -28.07
C ASP A 413 3.26 -10.91 -27.68
N CYS A 414 2.31 -11.85 -27.74
CA CYS A 414 2.55 -13.27 -27.53
C CYS A 414 3.45 -13.88 -28.62
N TYR A 415 3.25 -13.49 -29.87
CA TYR A 415 4.13 -13.87 -30.98
C TYR A 415 5.57 -13.35 -30.76
N CYS A 416 5.72 -12.08 -30.39
CA CYS A 416 7.03 -11.51 -30.07
C CYS A 416 7.71 -12.25 -28.95
N ASP A 417 7.00 -12.56 -27.87
CA ASP A 417 7.54 -13.32 -26.74
C ASP A 417 7.93 -14.75 -27.10
N GLN A 418 7.15 -15.41 -27.95
CA GLN A 418 7.52 -16.74 -28.48
C GLN A 418 8.77 -16.70 -29.33
N GLN A 419 8.90 -15.70 -30.23
CA GLN A 419 10.11 -15.53 -31.05
C GLN A 419 11.36 -15.27 -30.20
N VAL A 420 11.23 -14.42 -29.19
CA VAL A 420 12.33 -14.14 -28.24
C VAL A 420 12.71 -15.40 -27.48
N THR A 421 11.73 -16.18 -27.00
CA THR A 421 11.98 -17.41 -26.25
C THR A 421 12.65 -18.47 -27.13
N ALA A 422 12.13 -18.70 -28.33
CA ALA A 422 12.72 -19.65 -29.27
C ALA A 422 14.16 -19.27 -29.67
N LYS A 423 14.40 -17.98 -29.90
CA LYS A 423 15.73 -17.49 -30.23
C LYS A 423 16.67 -17.54 -29.03
N GLN A 424 16.19 -17.33 -27.84
CA GLN A 424 16.97 -17.50 -26.62
C GLN A 424 17.39 -18.94 -26.41
N GLU A 425 16.47 -19.91 -26.63
CA GLU A 425 16.79 -21.36 -26.57
C GLU A 425 17.79 -21.80 -27.64
N GLU A 426 17.68 -21.22 -28.85
CA GLU A 426 18.62 -21.46 -29.93
C GLU A 426 20.04 -20.92 -29.60
N LEU A 427 20.12 -19.69 -29.11
CA LEU A 427 21.41 -19.04 -28.80
C LEU A 427 22.09 -19.59 -27.54
N TYR A 428 21.27 -19.97 -26.55
CA TYR A 428 21.73 -20.37 -25.23
C TYR A 428 21.13 -21.71 -24.78
N PRO A 429 21.45 -22.83 -25.46
CA PRO A 429 20.88 -24.13 -25.08
C PRO A 429 21.52 -24.65 -23.79
N GLY A 430 20.68 -25.12 -22.84
CA GLY A 430 21.12 -25.82 -21.63
C GLY A 430 22.05 -24.99 -20.75
N GLU A 431 23.25 -25.49 -20.49
CA GLU A 431 24.26 -24.85 -19.60
C GLU A 431 24.71 -23.47 -20.10
N ARG A 432 24.67 -23.21 -21.41
CA ARG A 432 25.01 -21.89 -21.97
C ARG A 432 24.10 -20.77 -21.50
N LEU A 433 22.88 -21.08 -21.14
CA LEU A 433 21.97 -20.07 -20.55
C LEU A 433 22.47 -19.62 -19.17
N GLU A 434 22.91 -20.56 -18.34
CA GLU A 434 23.48 -20.23 -17.01
C GLU A 434 24.81 -19.45 -17.13
N GLU A 435 25.63 -19.76 -18.11
CA GLU A 435 26.84 -18.98 -18.41
C GLU A 435 26.50 -17.55 -18.86
N ALA A 436 25.51 -17.37 -19.75
CA ALA A 436 25.07 -16.07 -20.21
C ALA A 436 24.46 -15.24 -19.07
N LEU A 437 23.63 -15.87 -18.23
CA LEU A 437 23.11 -15.24 -17.03
C LEU A 437 24.21 -14.86 -16.04
N GLY A 438 25.20 -15.72 -15.86
CA GLY A 438 26.38 -15.44 -15.05
C GLY A 438 27.19 -14.24 -15.57
N ALA A 439 27.33 -14.13 -16.90
CA ALA A 439 27.99 -12.98 -17.54
C ALA A 439 27.18 -11.68 -17.31
N LYS A 440 25.84 -11.72 -17.44
CA LYS A 440 24.95 -10.59 -17.15
C LYS A 440 25.00 -10.17 -15.68
N LEU A 441 25.03 -11.12 -14.77
CA LEU A 441 25.21 -10.84 -13.35
C LEU A 441 26.53 -10.12 -13.05
N LYS A 442 27.63 -10.53 -13.71
CA LYS A 442 28.92 -9.84 -13.61
C LYS A 442 28.85 -8.43 -14.21
N GLN A 443 28.15 -8.26 -15.33
CA GLN A 443 27.93 -6.97 -15.95
C GLN A 443 27.16 -6.03 -15.03
N ILE A 444 26.01 -6.46 -14.50
CA ILE A 444 25.17 -5.68 -13.56
C ILE A 444 25.99 -5.28 -12.33
N ARG A 445 26.77 -6.24 -11.79
CA ARG A 445 27.64 -5.96 -10.63
C ARG A 445 28.69 -4.89 -10.90
N ARG A 446 29.22 -4.83 -12.13
CA ARG A 446 30.23 -3.85 -12.55
C ARG A 446 29.62 -2.48 -12.85
N GLU A 447 28.48 -2.47 -13.56
CA GLU A 447 27.86 -1.24 -14.05
C GLU A 447 26.92 -0.59 -13.02
N GLN A 448 26.32 -1.39 -12.15
CA GLN A 448 25.36 -0.96 -11.14
C GLN A 448 25.58 -1.68 -9.80
N PRO A 449 26.75 -1.49 -9.14
CA PRO A 449 27.12 -2.23 -7.93
C PRO A 449 26.11 -2.04 -6.79
N ASP A 450 25.53 -0.85 -6.65
CA ASP A 450 24.55 -0.53 -5.63
C ASP A 450 23.21 -1.23 -5.86
N LEU A 451 22.74 -1.28 -7.10
CA LEU A 451 21.54 -2.03 -7.46
C LEU A 451 21.76 -3.53 -7.21
N PHE A 452 22.94 -4.04 -7.62
CA PHE A 452 23.30 -5.44 -7.42
C PHE A 452 23.36 -5.81 -5.93
N GLY A 453 23.86 -4.92 -5.07
CA GLY A 453 23.92 -5.12 -3.63
C GLY A 453 22.54 -5.16 -2.96
N ARG A 454 21.57 -4.40 -3.49
CA ARG A 454 20.21 -4.27 -2.93
C ARG A 454 19.26 -5.40 -3.36
N LEU A 455 19.54 -6.09 -4.45
CA LEU A 455 18.69 -7.16 -4.95
C LEU A 455 18.99 -8.49 -4.25
N SER A 456 17.93 -9.25 -3.94
CA SER A 456 18.04 -10.65 -3.53
C SER A 456 18.63 -11.50 -4.64
N SER A 457 19.08 -12.73 -4.35
CA SER A 457 19.58 -13.67 -5.35
C SER A 457 18.58 -13.90 -6.50
N ILE A 458 17.31 -14.01 -6.17
CA ILE A 458 16.21 -14.15 -7.14
C ILE A 458 16.05 -12.86 -7.95
N GLY A 459 16.06 -11.70 -7.29
CA GLY A 459 15.94 -10.40 -7.96
C GLY A 459 17.09 -10.13 -8.94
N ARG A 460 18.31 -10.53 -8.59
CA ARG A 460 19.49 -10.45 -9.48
C ARG A 460 19.33 -11.35 -10.71
N ARG A 461 18.85 -12.58 -10.51
CA ARG A 461 18.59 -13.53 -11.59
C ARG A 461 17.52 -13.00 -12.53
N ASN A 462 16.37 -12.54 -12.01
CA ASN A 462 15.28 -11.99 -12.82
C ASN A 462 15.73 -10.77 -13.63
N LEU A 463 16.55 -9.89 -13.05
CA LEU A 463 17.12 -8.75 -13.78
C LEU A 463 18.06 -9.20 -14.89
N ALA A 464 18.93 -10.17 -14.63
CA ALA A 464 19.83 -10.72 -15.65
C ALA A 464 19.06 -11.39 -16.79
N GLU A 465 18.00 -12.15 -16.48
CA GLU A 465 17.09 -12.76 -17.45
C GLU A 465 16.37 -11.69 -18.30
N SER A 466 15.86 -10.64 -17.66
CA SER A 466 15.21 -9.53 -18.36
C SER A 466 16.16 -8.82 -19.32
N MET A 467 17.42 -8.57 -18.91
CA MET A 467 18.43 -7.95 -19.77
C MET A 467 18.82 -8.86 -20.95
N LEU A 468 18.98 -10.15 -20.69
CA LEU A 468 19.31 -11.12 -21.76
C LEU A 468 18.16 -11.22 -22.78
N ARG A 469 16.90 -11.25 -22.31
CA ARG A 469 15.72 -11.23 -23.19
C ARG A 469 15.61 -9.94 -24.00
N ALA A 470 15.94 -8.79 -23.42
CA ALA A 470 15.96 -7.52 -24.12
C ALA A 470 16.98 -7.50 -25.26
N GLU A 471 18.20 -8.01 -25.03
CA GLU A 471 19.24 -8.12 -26.07
C GLU A 471 18.84 -9.10 -27.18
N VAL A 472 18.28 -10.25 -26.82
CA VAL A 472 17.77 -11.20 -27.82
C VAL A 472 16.68 -10.55 -28.66
N ARG A 473 15.80 -9.74 -28.04
CA ARG A 473 14.73 -9.01 -28.73
C ARG A 473 15.27 -7.95 -29.67
N GLU A 474 16.29 -7.19 -29.26
CA GLU A 474 16.96 -6.17 -30.11
C GLU A 474 17.66 -6.81 -31.31
N GLY A 475 18.24 -8.01 -31.14
CA GLY A 475 18.85 -8.80 -32.21
C GLY A 475 17.86 -9.46 -33.19
N LEU A 476 16.57 -9.51 -32.84
CA LEU A 476 15.50 -10.06 -33.68
C LEU A 476 14.85 -8.93 -34.52
N SER A 477 14.88 -9.11 -35.86
CA SER A 477 14.13 -8.23 -36.78
C SER A 477 12.65 -8.61 -36.75
N LEU A 478 11.95 -8.31 -35.63
CA LEU A 478 10.52 -8.56 -35.52
C LEU A 478 9.74 -7.57 -36.37
N PRO A 479 8.70 -8.01 -37.11
CA PRO A 479 7.86 -7.12 -37.87
C PRO A 479 7.09 -6.19 -36.91
N GLY A 480 6.87 -4.95 -37.29
CA GLY A 480 5.98 -4.06 -36.52
C GLY A 480 4.56 -4.61 -36.49
N PHE A 481 3.75 -4.19 -35.50
CA PHE A 481 2.39 -4.69 -35.28
C PHE A 481 1.52 -4.62 -36.55
N GLU A 482 1.52 -3.49 -37.25
CA GLU A 482 0.73 -3.33 -38.47
C GLU A 482 1.20 -4.25 -39.61
N GLN A 483 2.49 -4.51 -39.71
CA GLN A 483 3.08 -5.39 -40.72
C GLN A 483 2.76 -6.85 -40.38
N TRP A 484 2.85 -7.24 -39.11
CA TRP A 484 2.49 -8.56 -38.65
C TRP A 484 1.00 -8.85 -38.85
N GLN A 485 0.13 -7.87 -38.57
CA GLN A 485 -1.32 -7.99 -38.78
C GLN A 485 -1.68 -8.22 -40.27
N LYS A 486 -0.98 -7.49 -41.17
CA LYS A 486 -1.15 -7.69 -42.62
C LYS A 486 -0.70 -9.08 -43.10
N GLN A 487 0.34 -9.63 -42.45
CA GLN A 487 0.86 -10.98 -42.77
C GLN A 487 0.06 -12.14 -42.18
N ASN A 488 -0.80 -11.85 -41.19
CA ASN A 488 -1.62 -12.83 -40.50
C ASN A 488 -3.13 -12.47 -40.52
N PRO A 489 -3.73 -12.25 -41.68
CA PRO A 489 -5.12 -11.77 -41.78
C PRO A 489 -6.15 -12.75 -41.25
N GLN A 490 -5.82 -14.07 -41.14
CA GLN A 490 -6.72 -15.10 -40.59
C GLN A 490 -6.62 -15.23 -39.04
N ARG A 491 -5.67 -14.58 -38.37
CA ARG A 491 -5.55 -14.57 -36.89
C ARG A 491 -6.28 -13.43 -36.26
N SER A 492 -6.73 -12.46 -37.03
CA SER A 492 -7.58 -11.34 -36.56
C SER A 492 -9.08 -11.69 -36.52
N ILE A 493 -9.48 -12.94 -36.74
CA ILE A 493 -10.87 -13.38 -36.81
C ILE A 493 -11.21 -14.43 -35.73
N PHE A 494 -10.36 -14.63 -34.72
CA PHE A 494 -10.67 -15.54 -33.59
C PHE A 494 -10.33 -14.94 -32.25
#